data_9f61d58c07e5701023e623616ad02f26
#
_entry.id   9f61d58c07e5701023e623616ad02f26
#
_cell.length_a   1.000
_cell.length_b   1.000
_cell.length_c   1.000
_cell.angle_alpha   90.00
_cell.angle_beta   90.00
_cell.angle_gamma   90.00
#
_symmetry.space_group_name_H-M   'P 1'
#
loop_
_entity.id
_entity.type
_entity.pdbx_description
1 polymer ?
#
loop_
_entity_poly.entity_id
_entity_poly.type
_entity_poly.pdbx_seq_one_letter_code
_entity_poly.pdbx_strand_id
1 'polypeptide(L)'
;MSQVFCDIETRSRVNLPKSNVYRYTDDPDFRILMMAYAVDNGTVEVTTDPHEMTQLLCAWLEAGDTIVAHNAQFERITLSAHLRKYPDPQTDHAFTELGYLNPEYFDDSAALATVYGYPAKLETVARWLGGQQKDEAGSALIRYFSIPNRKGEFNPPEADPVRWQQFMDYCRQDVETHRDVYQKLPAWPGNERDVWLTDQHINDTGIAVDEPLATAAVEASDTNRLSQEIEISTLTGVLNPGSVQQMQAWFSSTGLDLPDLKAATVTEALSRDDLTADQRRVLELRQELALVASKKYIAALDRIDPDNRLRGSFQYFGAHTGRWAGRGVQLQNLPAATIEPEPGVDLDTAIQAEAVDVTMGLGASAHSLKALVRSMFLGPFTVVDYSAIEARVLAWVAGESWALEAFEAGRDIYVETASRMGNLSRKEGKVATLALGYNGGIGSLRAMGADGTDAYLQRLVDQWRGANRNIVELWAKLGEAFWHGGRAGRVTVVKKGNIRQIQLPSGRAITYHGVRQVMQENRWGNLSPQLSFRDPKRGLNGRTDTYGGRVVENITQAIARDILADSLVELTRRGYKVVGHVHDELIVEGTHSIDEVSQIMCSSSPWSEGLPLDAEGYHCGRYRKG
;
A
#
# COMPACT_ATOMS: atom_id res chain seq x y z
N MET A 1 -9.45 19.83 27.29
CA MET A 1 -8.60 19.13 26.31
C MET A 1 -8.15 20.15 25.28
N SER A 2 -6.86 20.46 25.28
CA SER A 2 -6.25 21.35 24.29
C SER A 2 -5.66 20.55 23.13
N GLN A 3 -5.33 21.23 22.05
CA GLN A 3 -4.55 20.67 20.95
C GLN A 3 -3.09 21.09 21.12
N VAL A 4 -2.20 20.13 21.17
CA VAL A 4 -0.75 20.38 21.25
C VAL A 4 -0.14 20.05 19.89
N PHE A 5 0.19 21.05 19.12
CA PHE A 5 0.90 20.88 17.85
C PHE A 5 2.38 20.63 18.13
N CYS A 6 2.90 19.50 17.65
CA CYS A 6 4.24 19.05 17.97
C CYS A 6 4.99 18.55 16.72
N ASP A 7 6.27 18.89 16.64
CA ASP A 7 7.23 18.37 15.68
C ASP A 7 8.57 18.11 16.38
N ILE A 8 9.28 17.07 15.96
CA ILE A 8 10.52 16.66 16.61
C ILE A 8 11.62 16.38 15.59
N GLU A 9 12.84 16.76 15.95
CA GLU A 9 14.03 16.38 15.21
C GLU A 9 14.84 15.33 15.98
N THR A 10 15.27 14.29 15.29
CA THR A 10 15.87 13.11 15.92
C THR A 10 17.18 12.72 15.26
N ARG A 11 17.96 11.86 15.92
CA ARG A 11 19.11 11.19 15.32
C ARG A 11 19.12 9.69 15.61
N SER A 12 19.64 8.89 14.68
CA SER A 12 19.89 7.46 14.81
C SER A 12 20.91 6.99 13.79
N ARG A 13 21.64 5.92 14.08
CA ARG A 13 22.51 5.24 13.11
C ARG A 13 21.71 4.44 12.08
N VAL A 14 20.48 4.09 12.42
CA VAL A 14 19.60 3.34 11.54
C VAL A 14 19.09 4.23 10.41
N ASN A 15 19.21 3.75 9.18
CA ASN A 15 18.73 4.47 8.00
C ASN A 15 17.20 4.35 7.89
N LEU A 16 16.47 5.36 8.35
CA LEU A 16 15.00 5.38 8.36
C LEU A 16 14.35 5.04 7.01
N PRO A 17 14.77 5.56 5.85
CA PRO A 17 14.24 5.17 4.55
C PRO A 17 14.37 3.69 4.19
N LYS A 18 15.40 3.01 4.69
CA LYS A 18 15.62 1.56 4.44
C LYS A 18 14.93 0.68 5.49
N SER A 19 14.67 1.22 6.67
CA SER A 19 14.08 0.55 7.80
C SER A 19 12.64 1.04 8.08
N ASN A 20 12.28 1.19 9.33
CA ASN A 20 11.02 1.82 9.82
C ASN A 20 11.30 2.60 11.10
N VAL A 21 10.29 3.31 11.61
CA VAL A 21 10.45 4.12 12.81
C VAL A 21 10.69 3.27 14.07
N TYR A 22 10.13 2.07 14.15
CA TYR A 22 10.32 1.16 15.28
C TYR A 22 11.79 0.75 15.39
N ARG A 23 12.36 0.22 14.32
CA ARG A 23 13.78 -0.14 14.25
C ARG A 23 14.70 1.06 14.42
N TYR A 24 14.28 2.24 13.92
CA TYR A 24 15.03 3.49 14.05
C TYR A 24 15.18 3.91 15.51
N THR A 25 14.16 3.70 16.32
CA THR A 25 14.15 4.04 17.76
C THR A 25 14.83 3.02 18.67
N ASP A 26 15.06 1.79 18.17
CA ASP A 26 15.79 0.75 18.91
C ASP A 26 17.32 0.94 18.91
N ASP A 27 17.83 1.87 18.08
CA ASP A 27 19.25 2.21 18.07
C ASP A 27 19.67 2.79 19.45
N PRO A 28 20.75 2.26 20.10
CA PRO A 28 21.26 2.81 21.35
C PRO A 28 21.62 4.31 21.28
N ASP A 29 21.99 4.79 20.10
CA ASP A 29 22.31 6.20 19.86
C ASP A 29 21.10 7.06 19.47
N PHE A 30 19.90 6.45 19.41
CA PHE A 30 18.68 7.21 19.15
C PHE A 30 18.46 8.28 20.23
N ARG A 31 18.16 9.51 19.78
CA ARG A 31 17.76 10.63 20.64
C ARG A 31 16.86 11.59 19.90
N ILE A 32 15.92 12.17 20.63
CA ILE A 32 15.28 13.42 20.21
C ILE A 32 16.29 14.54 20.44
N LEU A 33 16.57 15.31 19.41
CA LEU A 33 17.51 16.45 19.44
C LEU A 33 16.82 17.73 19.92
N MET A 34 15.59 17.91 19.49
CA MET A 34 14.72 19.02 19.88
C MET A 34 13.25 18.67 19.66
N MET A 35 12.38 19.33 20.38
CA MET A 35 10.94 19.29 20.23
C MET A 35 10.42 20.71 20.13
N ALA A 36 9.75 21.02 19.04
CA ALA A 36 8.97 22.25 18.88
C ALA A 36 7.51 21.95 19.19
N TYR A 37 6.83 22.84 19.91
CA TYR A 37 5.42 22.63 20.29
C TYR A 37 4.67 23.95 20.47
N ALA A 38 3.36 23.89 20.30
CA ALA A 38 2.45 24.98 20.62
C ALA A 38 1.13 24.44 21.16
N VAL A 39 0.63 25.00 22.23
CA VAL A 39 -0.71 24.67 22.77
C VAL A 39 -1.73 25.59 22.10
N ASP A 40 -2.71 25.00 21.42
CA ASP A 40 -3.76 25.70 20.67
C ASP A 40 -3.18 26.76 19.71
N ASN A 41 -3.51 28.03 19.92
CA ASN A 41 -3.01 29.16 19.13
C ASN A 41 -1.83 29.89 19.80
N GLY A 42 -1.21 29.27 20.82
CA GLY A 42 -0.06 29.84 21.52
C GLY A 42 1.18 30.01 20.64
N THR A 43 2.18 30.66 21.18
CA THR A 43 3.50 30.80 20.57
C THR A 43 4.16 29.43 20.43
N VAL A 44 4.88 29.19 19.34
CA VAL A 44 5.67 27.96 19.20
C VAL A 44 6.95 28.08 20.00
N GLU A 45 7.13 27.18 20.94
CA GLU A 45 8.33 27.04 21.77
C GLU A 45 9.19 25.87 21.25
N VAL A 46 10.48 25.89 21.57
CA VAL A 46 11.41 24.81 21.21
C VAL A 46 12.23 24.48 22.45
N THR A 47 12.27 23.19 22.80
CA THR A 47 13.14 22.70 23.86
C THR A 47 14.13 21.66 23.32
N THR A 48 15.33 21.64 23.89
CA THR A 48 16.38 20.65 23.64
C THR A 48 16.71 19.84 24.88
N ASP A 49 16.05 20.15 26.01
CA ASP A 49 16.24 19.45 27.27
C ASP A 49 15.35 18.21 27.37
N PRO A 50 15.92 17.00 27.46
CA PRO A 50 15.15 15.77 27.54
C PRO A 50 14.26 15.68 28.80
N HIS A 51 14.63 16.31 29.91
CA HIS A 51 13.81 16.29 31.12
C HIS A 51 12.61 17.24 30.99
N GLU A 52 12.80 18.41 30.40
CA GLU A 52 11.70 19.31 30.06
C GLU A 52 10.71 18.67 29.10
N MET A 53 11.21 17.96 28.07
CA MET A 53 10.35 17.18 27.12
C MET A 53 9.49 16.16 27.88
N THR A 54 10.09 15.41 28.84
CA THR A 54 9.33 14.45 29.65
C THR A 54 8.26 15.15 30.49
N GLN A 55 8.58 16.26 31.16
CA GLN A 55 7.61 16.99 31.97
C GLN A 55 6.44 17.54 31.15
N LEU A 56 6.71 18.08 29.96
CA LEU A 56 5.69 18.53 29.02
C LEU A 56 4.77 17.38 28.56
N LEU A 57 5.36 16.25 28.18
CA LEU A 57 4.59 15.07 27.79
C LEU A 57 3.71 14.55 28.94
N CYS A 58 4.24 14.45 30.15
CA CYS A 58 3.46 14.09 31.33
C CYS A 58 2.25 15.02 31.50
N ALA A 59 2.47 16.32 31.48
CA ALA A 59 1.41 17.30 31.66
C ALA A 59 0.30 17.18 30.59
N TRP A 60 0.67 16.97 29.31
CA TRP A 60 -0.30 16.81 28.22
C TRP A 60 -1.09 15.50 28.31
N LEU A 61 -0.40 14.39 28.61
CA LEU A 61 -1.04 13.07 28.72
C LEU A 61 -1.98 13.01 29.95
N GLU A 62 -1.59 13.59 31.10
CA GLU A 62 -2.45 13.69 32.29
C GLU A 62 -3.68 14.60 32.05
N ALA A 63 -3.52 15.68 31.29
CA ALA A 63 -4.62 16.56 30.93
C ALA A 63 -5.57 15.94 29.91
N GLY A 64 -5.16 14.83 29.28
CA GLY A 64 -5.88 14.21 28.17
C GLY A 64 -5.89 15.08 26.90
N ASP A 65 -4.85 15.91 26.73
CA ASP A 65 -4.70 16.76 25.55
C ASP A 65 -4.39 15.92 24.30
N THR A 66 -4.75 16.45 23.13
CA THR A 66 -4.49 15.79 21.86
C THR A 66 -3.20 16.32 21.24
N ILE A 67 -2.22 15.45 21.05
CA ILE A 67 -0.97 15.76 20.36
C ILE A 67 -1.19 15.65 18.86
N VAL A 68 -1.11 16.75 18.14
CA VAL A 68 -1.27 16.85 16.69
C VAL A 68 0.10 16.94 16.05
N ALA A 69 0.40 15.99 15.14
CA ALA A 69 1.65 15.99 14.40
C ALA A 69 1.43 15.77 12.90
N HIS A 70 2.45 15.96 12.09
CA HIS A 70 2.38 15.70 10.65
C HIS A 70 3.07 14.39 10.30
N ASN A 71 2.32 13.29 10.15
CA ASN A 71 2.72 11.88 10.14
C ASN A 71 2.94 11.36 11.58
N ALA A 72 1.92 11.55 12.41
CA ALA A 72 1.94 11.34 13.87
C ALA A 72 2.44 9.94 14.33
N GLN A 73 2.46 8.93 13.45
CA GLN A 73 3.11 7.65 13.74
C GLN A 73 4.59 7.83 14.12
N PHE A 74 5.30 8.74 13.45
CA PHE A 74 6.71 8.98 13.71
C PHE A 74 6.90 9.62 15.11
N GLU A 75 6.17 10.70 15.39
CA GLU A 75 6.24 11.38 16.69
C GLU A 75 5.82 10.43 17.82
N ARG A 76 4.72 9.70 17.65
CA ARG A 76 4.22 8.78 18.67
C ARG A 76 5.24 7.70 19.05
N ILE A 77 5.86 7.06 18.08
CA ILE A 77 6.85 5.99 18.33
C ILE A 77 8.15 6.56 18.91
N THR A 78 8.62 7.71 18.41
CA THR A 78 9.84 8.35 18.91
C THR A 78 9.65 8.93 20.32
N LEU A 79 8.50 9.52 20.63
CA LEU A 79 8.14 9.95 21.97
C LEU A 79 7.98 8.78 22.94
N SER A 80 7.43 7.65 22.46
CA SER A 80 7.41 6.40 23.26
C SER A 80 8.82 5.94 23.65
N ALA A 81 9.75 5.97 22.69
CA ALA A 81 11.13 5.60 22.93
C ALA A 81 11.83 6.61 23.86
N HIS A 82 11.51 7.89 23.77
CA HIS A 82 12.00 8.93 24.68
C HIS A 82 11.55 8.67 26.11
N LEU A 83 10.26 8.43 26.35
CA LEU A 83 9.71 8.15 27.68
C LEU A 83 10.24 6.83 28.27
N ARG A 84 10.52 5.81 27.45
CA ARG A 84 11.23 4.60 27.94
C ARG A 84 12.66 4.89 28.40
N LYS A 85 13.33 5.88 27.82
CA LYS A 85 14.69 6.29 28.18
C LYS A 85 14.72 7.25 29.36
N TYR A 86 13.73 8.10 29.48
CA TYR A 86 13.51 9.08 30.57
C TYR A 86 12.15 8.81 31.19
N PRO A 87 12.02 7.69 31.94
CA PRO A 87 10.73 7.24 32.43
C PRO A 87 10.16 8.16 33.49
N ASP A 88 8.85 8.41 33.44
CA ASP A 88 8.07 9.03 34.48
C ASP A 88 6.82 8.16 34.73
N PRO A 89 6.60 7.65 35.96
CA PRO A 89 5.46 6.79 36.29
C PRO A 89 4.09 7.42 35.99
N GLN A 90 4.00 8.72 35.91
CA GLN A 90 2.75 9.42 35.57
C GLN A 90 2.33 9.16 34.10
N THR A 91 3.24 8.71 33.21
CA THR A 91 2.94 8.40 31.82
C THR A 91 2.53 6.95 31.58
N ASP A 92 2.67 6.04 32.56
CA ASP A 92 2.42 4.60 32.36
C ASP A 92 1.00 4.30 31.85
N HIS A 93 0.01 5.07 32.28
CA HIS A 93 -1.38 4.93 31.84
C HIS A 93 -1.61 5.24 30.35
N ALA A 94 -0.69 5.97 29.74
CA ALA A 94 -0.80 6.38 28.33
C ALA A 94 -0.19 5.36 27.35
N PHE A 95 0.45 4.30 27.87
CA PHE A 95 1.04 3.26 27.03
C PHE A 95 0.06 2.13 26.74
N THR A 96 0.14 1.58 25.53
CA THR A 96 -0.49 0.31 25.19
C THR A 96 0.31 -0.86 25.77
N GLU A 97 -0.27 -2.06 25.79
CA GLU A 97 0.42 -3.30 26.19
C GLU A 97 1.66 -3.60 25.34
N LEU A 98 1.73 -3.05 24.12
CA LEU A 98 2.88 -3.19 23.22
C LEU A 98 4.03 -2.22 23.56
N GLY A 99 3.85 -1.35 24.58
CA GLY A 99 4.87 -0.41 25.04
C GLY A 99 5.02 0.82 24.16
N TYR A 100 3.99 1.16 23.38
CA TYR A 100 3.91 2.43 22.64
C TYR A 100 2.82 3.32 23.21
N LEU A 101 2.98 4.64 23.10
CA LEU A 101 1.93 5.59 23.47
C LEU A 101 0.64 5.28 22.70
N ASN A 102 -0.48 5.30 23.41
CA ASN A 102 -1.78 5.00 22.82
C ASN A 102 -2.08 6.04 21.71
N PRO A 103 -2.39 5.58 20.48
CA PRO A 103 -2.69 6.48 19.37
C PRO A 103 -3.90 7.39 19.63
N GLU A 104 -4.76 7.10 20.59
CA GLU A 104 -5.89 7.95 20.98
C GLU A 104 -5.48 9.34 21.45
N TYR A 105 -4.28 9.49 22.03
CA TYR A 105 -3.71 10.78 22.40
C TYR A 105 -3.21 11.59 21.20
N PHE A 106 -3.25 11.03 20.01
CA PHE A 106 -2.66 11.64 18.81
C PHE A 106 -3.71 11.96 17.75
N ASP A 107 -3.39 12.96 16.91
CA ASP A 107 -4.06 13.23 15.66
C ASP A 107 -3.03 13.54 14.57
N ASP A 108 -3.38 13.29 13.29
CA ASP A 108 -2.43 13.29 12.19
C ASP A 108 -2.87 14.23 11.08
N SER A 109 -2.19 15.37 10.95
CA SER A 109 -2.50 16.35 9.91
C SER A 109 -2.19 15.87 8.49
N ALA A 110 -1.23 14.94 8.29
CA ALA A 110 -0.94 14.36 6.99
C ALA A 110 -2.00 13.33 6.59
N ALA A 111 -2.40 12.46 7.52
CA ALA A 111 -3.48 11.50 7.29
C ALA A 111 -4.80 12.22 6.99
N LEU A 112 -5.16 13.22 7.79
CA LEU A 112 -6.35 14.04 7.57
C LEU A 112 -6.32 14.75 6.21
N ALA A 113 -5.17 15.30 5.81
CA ALA A 113 -5.01 15.93 4.50
C ALA A 113 -5.27 14.93 3.35
N THR A 114 -4.75 13.69 3.46
CA THR A 114 -4.96 12.67 2.41
C THR A 114 -6.41 12.23 2.29
N VAL A 115 -7.15 12.15 3.39
CA VAL A 115 -8.59 11.86 3.41
C VAL A 115 -9.36 12.89 2.57
N TYR A 116 -8.94 14.15 2.59
CA TYR A 116 -9.52 15.23 1.79
C TYR A 116 -8.89 15.39 0.40
N GLY A 117 -8.08 14.42 -0.06
CA GLY A 117 -7.47 14.40 -1.40
C GLY A 117 -6.31 15.39 -1.57
N TYR A 118 -5.72 15.88 -0.49
CA TYR A 118 -4.51 16.69 -0.51
C TYR A 118 -3.25 15.79 -0.50
N PRO A 119 -2.09 16.34 -0.90
CA PRO A 119 -0.81 15.65 -0.75
C PRO A 119 -0.46 15.42 0.73
N ALA A 120 0.19 14.28 1.04
CA ALA A 120 0.66 13.98 2.39
C ALA A 120 1.88 14.81 2.82
N LYS A 121 2.69 15.32 1.87
CA LYS A 121 3.92 16.07 2.19
C LYS A 121 3.56 17.48 2.67
N LEU A 122 4.02 17.85 3.88
CA LEU A 122 3.69 19.13 4.54
C LEU A 122 3.88 20.35 3.63
N GLU A 123 5.05 20.48 2.99
CA GLU A 123 5.34 21.57 2.06
C GLU A 123 4.31 21.67 0.91
N THR A 124 3.88 20.51 0.37
CA THR A 124 2.98 20.48 -0.77
C THR A 124 1.54 20.78 -0.37
N VAL A 125 1.07 20.21 0.75
CA VAL A 125 -0.29 20.48 1.24
C VAL A 125 -0.43 21.94 1.69
N ALA A 126 0.56 22.49 2.37
CA ALA A 126 0.56 23.91 2.76
C ALA A 126 0.41 24.82 1.53
N ARG A 127 1.18 24.57 0.47
CA ARG A 127 1.05 25.33 -0.81
C ARG A 127 -0.32 25.17 -1.48
N TRP A 128 -0.92 23.97 -1.41
CA TRP A 128 -2.27 23.75 -1.98
C TRP A 128 -3.35 24.49 -1.21
N LEU A 129 -3.16 24.67 0.10
CA LEU A 129 -4.05 25.41 0.99
C LEU A 129 -3.74 26.93 1.06
N GLY A 130 -2.79 27.42 0.25
CA GLY A 130 -2.39 28.84 0.20
C GLY A 130 -1.58 29.30 1.41
N GLY A 131 -0.92 28.36 2.10
CA GLY A 131 -0.05 28.63 3.24
C GLY A 131 1.38 29.04 2.84
N GLN A 132 2.21 29.29 3.86
CA GLN A 132 3.59 29.72 3.71
C GLN A 132 4.48 28.63 3.08
N GLN A 133 5.55 29.04 2.43
CA GLN A 133 6.53 28.12 1.86
C GLN A 133 7.50 27.65 2.96
N LYS A 134 7.80 26.34 2.96
CA LYS A 134 8.83 25.75 3.80
C LYS A 134 10.23 26.19 3.34
N ASP A 135 11.17 26.32 4.29
CA ASP A 135 12.58 26.58 3.98
C ASP A 135 13.23 25.34 3.35
N GLU A 136 13.94 25.53 2.23
CA GLU A 136 14.66 24.45 1.52
C GLU A 136 15.92 23.98 2.29
N ALA A 137 16.37 24.72 3.30
CA ALA A 137 17.56 24.41 4.09
C ALA A 137 17.42 23.15 4.99
N GLY A 138 16.18 22.74 5.34
CA GLY A 138 15.92 21.66 6.30
C GLY A 138 16.60 20.34 5.98
N SER A 139 16.62 19.90 4.71
CA SER A 139 17.27 18.64 4.32
C SER A 139 18.78 18.63 4.56
N ALA A 140 19.45 19.78 4.47
CA ALA A 140 20.88 19.90 4.72
C ALA A 140 21.17 19.87 6.25
N LEU A 141 20.29 20.47 7.05
CA LEU A 141 20.38 20.51 8.51
C LEU A 141 20.15 19.12 9.11
N ILE A 142 19.10 18.40 8.66
CA ILE A 142 18.84 17.01 9.02
C ILE A 142 20.07 16.14 8.68
N ARG A 143 20.62 16.27 7.48
CA ARG A 143 21.81 15.50 7.09
C ARG A 143 23.00 15.81 8.00
N TYR A 144 23.15 17.02 8.45
CA TYR A 144 24.28 17.46 9.27
C TYR A 144 24.19 16.97 10.72
N PHE A 145 23.01 17.07 11.36
CA PHE A 145 22.84 16.75 12.79
C PHE A 145 22.26 15.36 13.05
N SER A 146 21.41 14.86 12.18
CA SER A 146 20.61 13.64 12.40
C SER A 146 21.21 12.38 11.79
N ILE A 147 22.12 12.51 10.81
CA ILE A 147 22.75 11.38 10.13
C ILE A 147 24.25 11.35 10.46
N PRO A 148 24.80 10.18 10.89
CA PRO A 148 26.22 10.11 11.21
C PRO A 148 27.09 10.35 9.96
N ASN A 149 28.24 10.99 10.16
CA ASN A 149 29.22 11.25 9.13
C ASN A 149 29.93 9.93 8.67
N ARG A 150 30.87 10.04 7.74
CA ARG A 150 31.60 8.86 7.22
C ARG A 150 32.41 8.11 8.27
N LYS A 151 32.68 8.72 9.43
CA LYS A 151 33.37 8.08 10.57
C LYS A 151 32.38 7.44 11.57
N GLY A 152 31.06 7.53 11.30
CA GLY A 152 30.02 7.04 12.20
C GLY A 152 29.74 7.97 13.38
N GLU A 153 30.14 9.24 13.33
CA GLU A 153 29.98 10.23 14.39
C GLU A 153 28.87 11.22 14.04
N PHE A 154 28.10 11.68 15.03
CA PHE A 154 27.15 12.78 14.88
C PHE A 154 27.82 14.11 15.17
N ASN A 155 27.46 15.14 14.43
CA ASN A 155 27.90 16.49 14.74
C ASN A 155 27.11 17.01 15.97
N PRO A 156 27.77 17.43 17.06
CA PRO A 156 27.08 18.01 18.20
C PRO A 156 26.66 19.45 17.90
N PRO A 157 25.68 20.00 18.66
CA PRO A 157 25.22 21.40 18.49
C PRO A 157 26.34 22.43 18.53
N GLU A 158 27.34 22.20 19.37
CA GLU A 158 28.48 23.10 19.57
C GLU A 158 29.44 23.14 18.37
N ALA A 159 29.40 22.14 17.51
CA ALA A 159 30.24 22.10 16.29
C ALA A 159 29.87 23.19 15.28
N ASP A 160 28.59 23.60 15.24
CA ASP A 160 28.12 24.71 14.41
C ASP A 160 26.86 25.34 15.06
N PRO A 161 27.03 26.27 16.01
CA PRO A 161 25.90 26.88 16.71
C PRO A 161 24.95 27.67 15.80
N VAL A 162 25.47 28.20 14.68
CA VAL A 162 24.63 28.94 13.72
C VAL A 162 23.68 28.01 12.99
N ARG A 163 24.18 26.87 12.48
CA ARG A 163 23.33 25.84 11.86
C ARG A 163 22.38 25.21 12.87
N TRP A 164 22.81 25.07 14.14
CA TRP A 164 21.92 24.56 15.18
C TRP A 164 20.73 25.49 15.43
N GLN A 165 20.96 26.80 15.49
CA GLN A 165 19.89 27.78 15.59
C GLN A 165 18.95 27.72 14.37
N GLN A 166 19.51 27.63 13.18
CA GLN A 166 18.71 27.44 11.95
C GLN A 166 17.86 26.16 12.01
N PHE A 167 18.38 25.08 12.63
CA PHE A 167 17.65 23.83 12.77
C PHE A 167 16.50 23.95 13.76
N MET A 168 16.69 24.68 14.87
CA MET A 168 15.60 25.00 15.81
C MET A 168 14.53 25.89 15.14
N ASP A 169 14.92 26.86 14.35
CA ASP A 169 13.98 27.73 13.64
C ASP A 169 13.21 26.95 12.56
N TYR A 170 13.86 25.97 11.91
CA TYR A 170 13.22 25.05 10.97
C TYR A 170 12.16 24.17 11.67
N CYS A 171 12.47 23.53 12.80
CA CYS A 171 11.54 22.73 13.60
C CYS A 171 10.34 23.59 14.07
N ARG A 172 10.59 24.83 14.53
CA ARG A 172 9.53 25.79 14.87
C ARG A 172 8.60 26.09 13.69
N GLN A 173 9.16 26.34 12.52
CA GLN A 173 8.41 26.63 11.28
C GLN A 173 7.55 25.44 10.86
N ASP A 174 8.01 24.21 11.07
CA ASP A 174 7.23 23.01 10.75
C ASP A 174 5.98 22.91 11.63
N VAL A 175 6.05 23.22 12.93
CA VAL A 175 4.87 23.31 13.82
C VAL A 175 3.90 24.41 13.36
N GLU A 176 4.38 25.61 13.04
CA GLU A 176 3.52 26.68 12.53
C GLU A 176 2.80 26.26 11.24
N THR A 177 3.55 25.60 10.34
CA THR A 177 3.03 25.17 9.06
C THR A 177 1.98 24.05 9.19
N HIS A 178 2.25 23.02 9.99
CA HIS A 178 1.29 21.93 10.12
C HIS A 178 0.06 22.32 10.95
N ARG A 179 0.19 23.24 11.91
CA ARG A 179 -0.94 23.85 12.63
C ARG A 179 -1.85 24.60 11.66
N ASP A 180 -1.31 25.46 10.78
CA ASP A 180 -2.07 26.17 9.73
C ASP A 180 -2.77 25.18 8.78
N VAL A 181 -2.10 24.11 8.39
CA VAL A 181 -2.69 23.04 7.57
C VAL A 181 -3.85 22.36 8.31
N TYR A 182 -3.63 21.91 9.55
CA TYR A 182 -4.62 21.20 10.33
C TYR A 182 -5.88 22.03 10.57
N GLN A 183 -5.71 23.30 10.91
CA GLN A 183 -6.83 24.24 11.17
C GLN A 183 -7.66 24.56 9.91
N LYS A 184 -7.07 24.43 8.73
CA LYS A 184 -7.78 24.63 7.44
C LYS A 184 -8.51 23.38 6.94
N LEU A 185 -8.21 22.22 7.50
CA LEU A 185 -8.86 20.98 7.13
C LEU A 185 -10.15 20.78 7.94
N PRO A 186 -11.20 20.20 7.34
CA PRO A 186 -12.38 19.80 8.11
C PRO A 186 -12.04 18.66 9.09
N ALA A 187 -12.92 18.41 10.06
CA ALA A 187 -12.80 17.27 10.97
C ALA A 187 -12.83 15.92 10.22
N TRP A 188 -12.39 14.85 10.86
CA TRP A 188 -12.45 13.50 10.31
C TRP A 188 -13.88 13.14 9.86
N PRO A 189 -14.05 12.64 8.61
CA PRO A 189 -15.36 12.27 8.13
C PRO A 189 -15.75 10.85 8.56
N GLY A 190 -17.02 10.63 8.91
CA GLY A 190 -17.53 9.30 9.26
C GLY A 190 -16.75 8.66 10.41
N ASN A 191 -16.31 7.42 10.20
CA ASN A 191 -15.49 6.65 11.15
C ASN A 191 -13.98 6.66 10.81
N GLU A 192 -13.52 7.55 9.93
CA GLU A 192 -12.12 7.53 9.44
C GLU A 192 -11.07 7.71 10.54
N ARG A 193 -11.40 8.40 11.65
CA ARG A 193 -10.50 8.46 12.80
C ARG A 193 -10.33 7.10 13.46
N ASP A 194 -11.41 6.33 13.64
CA ASP A 194 -11.34 4.98 14.23
C ASP A 194 -10.58 4.02 13.30
N VAL A 195 -10.72 4.19 11.99
CA VAL A 195 -9.95 3.43 10.99
C VAL A 195 -8.46 3.78 11.07
N TRP A 196 -8.11 5.04 11.24
CA TRP A 196 -6.72 5.47 11.44
C TRP A 196 -6.14 4.93 12.75
N LEU A 197 -6.89 4.97 13.84
CA LEU A 197 -6.48 4.37 15.13
C LEU A 197 -6.24 2.87 14.98
N THR A 198 -7.13 2.16 14.29
CA THR A 198 -6.99 0.72 14.00
C THR A 198 -5.75 0.43 13.16
N ASP A 199 -5.46 1.26 12.14
CA ASP A 199 -4.23 1.16 11.34
C ASP A 199 -2.98 1.31 12.21
N GLN A 200 -2.98 2.25 13.16
CA GLN A 200 -1.87 2.41 14.11
C GLN A 200 -1.68 1.15 14.98
N HIS A 201 -2.76 0.55 15.48
CA HIS A 201 -2.69 -0.71 16.25
C HIS A 201 -2.15 -1.87 15.43
N ILE A 202 -2.58 -2.02 14.18
CA ILE A 202 -2.09 -3.07 13.27
C ILE A 202 -0.59 -2.87 12.99
N ASN A 203 -0.16 -1.63 12.74
CA ASN A 203 1.24 -1.30 12.51
C ASN A 203 2.11 -1.54 13.76
N ASP A 204 1.61 -1.26 14.96
CA ASP A 204 2.29 -1.51 16.24
C ASP A 204 2.38 -3.01 16.55
N THR A 205 1.33 -3.76 16.26
CA THR A 205 1.29 -5.21 16.46
C THR A 205 2.31 -5.89 15.55
N GLY A 206 2.36 -5.50 14.29
CA GLY A 206 3.22 -6.10 13.27
C GLY A 206 2.93 -7.59 13.05
N ILE A 207 3.65 -8.21 12.14
CA ILE A 207 3.53 -9.64 11.80
C ILE A 207 4.85 -10.35 12.07
N ALA A 208 4.79 -11.56 12.64
CA ALA A 208 5.99 -12.35 12.95
C ALA A 208 6.68 -12.82 11.66
N VAL A 209 8.01 -12.79 11.64
CA VAL A 209 8.87 -13.18 10.50
C VAL A 209 9.82 -14.28 10.92
N ASP A 210 9.98 -15.28 10.07
CA ASP A 210 11.01 -16.31 10.18
C ASP A 210 12.36 -15.73 9.71
N GLU A 211 13.10 -15.12 10.64
CA GLU A 211 14.41 -14.53 10.36
C GLU A 211 15.41 -15.58 9.82
N PRO A 212 15.53 -16.81 10.39
CA PRO A 212 16.37 -17.85 9.84
C PRO A 212 16.06 -18.20 8.39
N LEU A 213 14.78 -18.38 8.04
CA LEU A 213 14.37 -18.63 6.66
C LEU A 213 14.71 -17.45 5.75
N ALA A 214 14.43 -16.22 6.19
CA ALA A 214 14.70 -15.04 5.39
C ALA A 214 16.20 -14.86 5.11
N THR A 215 17.05 -15.12 6.10
CA THR A 215 18.52 -15.08 5.98
C THR A 215 19.03 -16.14 5.03
N ALA A 216 18.63 -17.40 5.23
CA ALA A 216 19.03 -18.50 4.36
C ALA A 216 18.55 -18.31 2.91
N ALA A 217 17.35 -17.73 2.72
CA ALA A 217 16.81 -17.43 1.39
C ALA A 217 17.63 -16.34 0.65
N VAL A 218 18.18 -15.36 1.36
CA VAL A 218 19.12 -14.38 0.78
C VAL A 218 20.41 -15.06 0.34
N GLU A 219 21.01 -15.89 1.21
CA GLU A 219 22.25 -16.63 0.92
C GLU A 219 22.08 -17.59 -0.26
N ALA A 220 20.98 -18.35 -0.29
CA ALA A 220 20.65 -19.24 -1.40
C ALA A 220 20.42 -18.47 -2.72
N SER A 221 19.77 -17.32 -2.65
CA SER A 221 19.55 -16.45 -3.81
C SER A 221 20.86 -15.89 -4.38
N ASP A 222 21.81 -15.50 -3.51
CA ASP A 222 23.13 -15.01 -3.92
C ASP A 222 23.97 -16.14 -4.52
N THR A 223 23.91 -17.34 -3.95
CA THR A 223 24.59 -18.55 -4.46
C THR A 223 24.04 -18.93 -5.86
N ASN A 224 22.71 -18.96 -6.01
CA ASN A 224 22.07 -19.23 -7.30
C ASN A 224 22.46 -18.20 -8.35
N ARG A 225 22.44 -16.90 -7.99
CA ARG A 225 22.83 -15.81 -8.88
C ARG A 225 24.28 -15.97 -9.36
N LEU A 226 25.21 -16.26 -8.45
CA LEU A 226 26.62 -16.45 -8.79
C LEU A 226 26.80 -17.66 -9.73
N SER A 227 26.17 -18.78 -9.43
CA SER A 227 26.21 -19.98 -10.27
C SER A 227 25.67 -19.70 -11.69
N GLN A 228 24.55 -19.01 -11.81
CA GLN A 228 23.94 -18.62 -13.08
C GLN A 228 24.81 -17.63 -13.87
N GLU A 229 25.40 -16.65 -13.21
CA GLU A 229 26.33 -15.69 -13.82
C GLU A 229 27.58 -16.41 -14.36
N ILE A 230 28.12 -17.40 -13.63
CA ILE A 230 29.27 -18.23 -14.07
C ILE A 230 28.85 -19.05 -15.29
N GLU A 231 27.69 -19.72 -15.28
CA GLU A 231 27.20 -20.52 -16.40
C GLU A 231 27.00 -19.65 -17.66
N ILE A 232 26.37 -18.48 -17.53
CA ILE A 232 26.21 -17.55 -18.65
C ILE A 232 27.59 -17.11 -19.18
N SER A 233 28.52 -16.74 -18.31
CA SER A 233 29.86 -16.34 -18.72
C SER A 233 30.59 -17.48 -19.47
N THR A 234 30.40 -18.71 -19.03
CA THR A 234 30.98 -19.90 -19.67
C THR A 234 30.43 -20.15 -21.06
N LEU A 235 29.09 -20.02 -21.21
CA LEU A 235 28.41 -20.24 -22.49
C LEU A 235 28.66 -19.11 -23.50
N THR A 236 28.80 -17.87 -22.99
CA THR A 236 28.79 -16.68 -23.85
C THR A 236 30.15 -16.01 -24.02
N GLY A 237 31.10 -16.25 -23.11
CA GLY A 237 32.33 -15.48 -23.00
C GLY A 237 32.14 -14.05 -22.49
N VAL A 238 30.94 -13.66 -22.08
CA VAL A 238 30.62 -12.32 -21.55
C VAL A 238 31.15 -12.19 -20.12
N LEU A 239 31.95 -11.15 -19.87
CA LEU A 239 32.55 -10.91 -18.55
C LEU A 239 31.56 -10.41 -17.49
N ASN A 240 30.53 -9.69 -17.92
CA ASN A 240 29.50 -9.19 -17.02
C ASN A 240 28.09 -9.56 -17.52
N PRO A 241 27.57 -10.73 -17.13
CA PRO A 241 26.22 -11.19 -17.49
C PRO A 241 25.10 -10.25 -17.02
N GLY A 242 25.34 -9.42 -16.01
CA GLY A 242 24.41 -8.37 -15.55
C GLY A 242 24.28 -7.20 -16.52
N SER A 243 25.24 -6.99 -17.42
CA SER A 243 25.22 -5.91 -18.40
C SER A 243 24.26 -6.22 -19.55
N VAL A 244 23.17 -5.46 -19.65
CA VAL A 244 22.20 -5.57 -20.75
C VAL A 244 22.89 -5.37 -22.10
N GLN A 245 23.80 -4.40 -22.21
CA GLN A 245 24.53 -4.09 -23.44
C GLN A 245 25.41 -5.26 -23.91
N GLN A 246 26.20 -5.87 -22.99
CA GLN A 246 27.07 -7.01 -23.34
C GLN A 246 26.24 -8.23 -23.76
N MET A 247 25.16 -8.49 -23.06
CA MET A 247 24.26 -9.60 -23.38
C MET A 247 23.54 -9.42 -24.71
N GLN A 248 23.03 -8.21 -25.01
CA GLN A 248 22.43 -7.94 -26.32
C GLN A 248 23.46 -8.09 -27.45
N ALA A 249 24.69 -7.60 -27.25
CA ALA A 249 25.75 -7.78 -28.25
C ALA A 249 26.05 -9.27 -28.51
N TRP A 250 26.06 -10.12 -27.49
CA TRP A 250 26.23 -11.55 -27.65
C TRP A 250 25.06 -12.17 -28.43
N PHE A 251 23.80 -11.87 -28.07
CA PHE A 251 22.64 -12.37 -28.80
C PHE A 251 22.67 -11.95 -30.26
N SER A 252 22.96 -10.69 -30.57
CA SER A 252 23.09 -10.21 -31.97
C SER A 252 24.25 -10.93 -32.70
N SER A 253 25.37 -11.19 -32.04
CA SER A 253 26.50 -11.91 -32.65
C SER A 253 26.17 -13.37 -32.97
N THR A 254 25.20 -13.95 -32.30
CA THR A 254 24.68 -15.31 -32.54
C THR A 254 23.46 -15.34 -33.47
N GLY A 255 23.07 -14.20 -34.05
CA GLY A 255 21.96 -14.10 -35.00
C GLY A 255 20.59 -13.91 -34.34
N LEU A 256 20.52 -13.64 -33.05
CA LEU A 256 19.28 -13.35 -32.31
C LEU A 256 19.23 -11.89 -31.90
N ASP A 257 18.54 -11.06 -32.67
CA ASP A 257 18.35 -9.64 -32.33
C ASP A 257 17.15 -9.46 -31.39
N LEU A 258 17.43 -8.93 -30.20
CA LEU A 258 16.43 -8.63 -29.17
C LEU A 258 16.39 -7.12 -28.90
N PRO A 259 15.19 -6.48 -28.95
CA PRO A 259 15.07 -5.03 -28.72
C PRO A 259 15.44 -4.62 -27.29
N ASP A 260 15.19 -5.50 -26.33
CA ASP A 260 15.60 -5.39 -24.93
C ASP A 260 15.66 -6.79 -24.29
N LEU A 261 16.00 -6.86 -22.99
CA LEU A 261 16.05 -8.10 -22.21
C LEU A 261 15.00 -8.08 -21.06
N LYS A 262 13.86 -7.43 -21.29
CA LYS A 262 12.75 -7.46 -20.33
C LYS A 262 12.05 -8.81 -20.34
N ALA A 263 11.36 -9.13 -19.25
CA ALA A 263 10.69 -10.42 -19.08
C ALA A 263 9.77 -10.80 -20.26
N ALA A 264 9.00 -9.85 -20.82
CA ALA A 264 8.11 -10.09 -21.95
C ALA A 264 8.91 -10.50 -23.20
N THR A 265 9.98 -9.76 -23.54
CA THR A 265 10.86 -10.03 -24.69
C THR A 265 11.56 -11.38 -24.54
N VAL A 266 12.04 -11.70 -23.32
CA VAL A 266 12.69 -12.99 -23.04
C VAL A 266 11.69 -14.14 -23.16
N THR A 267 10.46 -13.97 -22.64
CA THR A 267 9.41 -15.00 -22.74
C THR A 267 8.98 -15.22 -24.19
N GLU A 268 8.82 -14.16 -24.98
CA GLU A 268 8.52 -14.25 -26.40
C GLU A 268 9.64 -14.94 -27.17
N ALA A 269 10.90 -14.58 -26.89
CA ALA A 269 12.05 -15.24 -27.51
C ALA A 269 12.10 -16.73 -27.20
N LEU A 270 11.84 -17.15 -25.96
CA LEU A 270 11.81 -18.56 -25.55
C LEU A 270 10.73 -19.39 -26.25
N SER A 271 9.66 -18.77 -26.77
CA SER A 271 8.62 -19.46 -27.55
C SER A 271 9.01 -19.79 -28.99
N ARG A 272 10.19 -19.33 -29.46
CA ARG A 272 10.70 -19.59 -30.81
C ARG A 272 11.30 -20.99 -30.89
N ASP A 273 11.08 -21.64 -32.02
CA ASP A 273 11.61 -22.99 -32.31
C ASP A 273 13.02 -22.97 -32.94
N ASP A 274 13.49 -21.80 -33.40
CA ASP A 274 14.74 -21.61 -34.13
C ASP A 274 15.94 -21.22 -33.25
N LEU A 275 15.79 -21.25 -31.92
CA LEU A 275 16.86 -20.95 -30.96
C LEU A 275 17.91 -22.07 -30.93
N THR A 276 19.19 -21.70 -30.90
CA THR A 276 20.25 -22.64 -30.53
C THR A 276 20.12 -23.07 -29.07
N ALA A 277 20.74 -24.20 -28.70
CA ALA A 277 20.73 -24.68 -27.33
C ALA A 277 21.30 -23.65 -26.35
N ASP A 278 22.40 -22.98 -26.72
CA ASP A 278 23.04 -21.96 -25.88
C ASP A 278 22.17 -20.71 -25.76
N GLN A 279 21.56 -20.23 -26.86
CA GLN A 279 20.64 -19.11 -26.82
C GLN A 279 19.46 -19.38 -25.88
N ARG A 280 18.84 -20.56 -26.01
CA ARG A 280 17.73 -20.98 -25.16
C ARG A 280 18.16 -21.03 -23.70
N ARG A 281 19.28 -21.70 -23.41
CA ARG A 281 19.78 -21.84 -22.04
C ARG A 281 20.13 -20.49 -21.41
N VAL A 282 20.75 -19.59 -22.15
CA VAL A 282 21.07 -18.23 -21.66
C VAL A 282 19.80 -17.42 -21.42
N LEU A 283 18.77 -17.55 -22.26
CA LEU A 283 17.46 -16.89 -22.02
C LEU A 283 16.77 -17.44 -20.78
N GLU A 284 16.78 -18.77 -20.55
CA GLU A 284 16.26 -19.41 -19.33
C GLU A 284 16.96 -18.88 -18.07
N LEU A 285 18.29 -18.90 -18.07
CA LEU A 285 19.09 -18.35 -16.95
C LEU A 285 18.79 -16.87 -16.70
N ARG A 286 18.61 -16.08 -17.76
CA ARG A 286 18.20 -14.67 -17.64
C ARG A 286 16.79 -14.53 -17.06
N GLN A 287 15.86 -15.41 -17.40
CA GLN A 287 14.53 -15.44 -16.81
C GLN A 287 14.58 -15.79 -15.33
N GLU A 288 15.38 -16.77 -14.94
CA GLU A 288 15.60 -17.14 -13.55
C GLU A 288 16.26 -16.00 -12.74
N LEU A 289 17.31 -15.35 -13.27
CA LEU A 289 17.94 -14.18 -12.66
C LEU A 289 17.00 -13.01 -12.44
N ALA A 290 15.96 -12.86 -13.28
CA ALA A 290 14.94 -11.84 -13.13
C ALA A 290 13.93 -12.15 -12.00
N LEU A 291 13.89 -13.38 -11.49
CA LEU A 291 13.02 -13.79 -10.38
C LEU A 291 13.58 -13.30 -9.03
N VAL A 292 13.73 -11.97 -8.85
CA VAL A 292 14.37 -11.38 -7.67
C VAL A 292 13.49 -11.50 -6.42
N ALA A 293 13.48 -12.68 -5.79
CA ALA A 293 12.85 -12.89 -4.48
C ALA A 293 13.66 -12.24 -3.34
N SER A 294 15.00 -12.19 -3.45
CA SER A 294 15.91 -11.70 -2.41
C SER A 294 15.59 -10.30 -1.89
N LYS A 295 15.13 -9.38 -2.75
CA LYS A 295 14.76 -8.02 -2.32
C LYS A 295 13.66 -7.98 -1.25
N LYS A 296 12.73 -8.94 -1.26
CA LYS A 296 11.66 -9.02 -0.27
C LYS A 296 12.17 -9.54 1.07
N TYR A 297 13.04 -10.54 1.04
CA TYR A 297 13.71 -11.05 2.24
C TYR A 297 14.63 -10.00 2.87
N ILE A 298 15.48 -9.35 2.07
CA ILE A 298 16.32 -8.23 2.53
C ILE A 298 15.47 -7.11 3.13
N ALA A 299 14.36 -6.73 2.46
CA ALA A 299 13.49 -5.71 2.98
C ALA A 299 12.79 -6.10 4.29
N ALA A 300 12.56 -7.39 4.55
CA ALA A 300 12.08 -7.87 5.84
C ALA A 300 13.19 -7.79 6.89
N LEU A 301 14.38 -8.34 6.61
CA LEU A 301 15.53 -8.34 7.52
C LEU A 301 15.97 -6.91 7.92
N ASP A 302 15.91 -5.95 7.01
CA ASP A 302 16.22 -4.54 7.31
C ASP A 302 15.20 -3.88 8.26
N ARG A 303 14.03 -4.50 8.48
CA ARG A 303 12.87 -3.89 9.15
C ARG A 303 12.30 -4.66 10.32
N ILE A 304 12.67 -5.92 10.51
CA ILE A 304 12.23 -6.68 11.69
C ILE A 304 12.82 -6.08 12.96
N ASP A 305 12.00 -6.02 13.99
CA ASP A 305 12.39 -5.59 15.33
C ASP A 305 13.06 -6.76 16.10
N PRO A 306 13.67 -6.52 17.27
CA PRO A 306 14.36 -7.57 18.04
C PRO A 306 13.48 -8.77 18.46
N ASP A 307 12.16 -8.60 18.43
CA ASP A 307 11.17 -9.67 18.68
C ASP A 307 10.76 -10.41 17.40
N ASN A 308 11.49 -10.23 16.31
CA ASN A 308 11.23 -10.80 14.99
C ASN A 308 9.86 -10.42 14.39
N ARG A 309 9.31 -9.28 14.78
CA ARG A 309 8.07 -8.76 14.16
C ARG A 309 8.38 -7.62 13.18
N LEU A 310 7.69 -7.65 12.05
CA LEU A 310 7.72 -6.61 11.02
C LEU A 310 6.61 -5.60 11.29
N ARG A 311 6.96 -4.42 11.80
CA ARG A 311 6.05 -3.32 12.13
C ARG A 311 6.04 -2.22 11.07
N GLY A 312 5.03 -1.34 11.11
CA GLY A 312 4.95 -0.19 10.21
C GLY A 312 4.81 -0.54 8.73
N SER A 313 4.14 -1.66 8.42
CA SER A 313 4.02 -2.20 7.06
C SER A 313 2.93 -1.54 6.22
N PHE A 314 2.02 -0.77 6.84
CA PHE A 314 0.86 -0.18 6.19
C PHE A 314 0.93 1.33 6.24
N GLN A 315 0.63 1.95 5.09
CA GLN A 315 0.40 3.39 4.98
C GLN A 315 -1.09 3.63 4.84
N TYR A 316 -1.69 4.20 5.89
CA TYR A 316 -3.07 4.66 5.87
C TYR A 316 -3.30 5.62 4.70
N PHE A 317 -4.41 5.46 4.02
CA PHE A 317 -4.84 6.29 2.90
C PHE A 317 -3.77 6.49 1.81
N GLY A 318 -3.02 5.42 1.51
CA GLY A 318 -1.92 5.46 0.53
C GLY A 318 -2.35 5.64 -0.93
N ALA A 319 -3.63 5.44 -1.26
CA ALA A 319 -4.23 5.67 -2.57
C ALA A 319 -5.33 6.73 -2.50
N HIS A 320 -5.61 7.40 -3.63
CA HIS A 320 -6.66 8.41 -3.75
C HIS A 320 -8.07 7.90 -3.40
N THR A 321 -8.30 6.60 -3.55
CA THR A 321 -9.53 5.91 -3.19
C THR A 321 -9.66 5.62 -1.68
N GLY A 322 -8.60 5.86 -0.89
CA GLY A 322 -8.51 5.52 0.52
C GLY A 322 -7.88 4.16 0.79
N ARG A 323 -7.56 3.36 -0.23
CA ARG A 323 -6.85 2.09 -0.06
C ARG A 323 -5.49 2.32 0.58
N TRP A 324 -5.08 1.39 1.43
CA TRP A 324 -3.74 1.38 2.01
C TRP A 324 -2.66 1.14 0.95
N ALA A 325 -1.48 1.68 1.19
CA ALA A 325 -0.28 1.29 0.46
C ALA A 325 0.64 0.48 1.39
N GLY A 326 1.38 -0.46 0.80
CA GLY A 326 2.39 -1.19 1.54
C GLY A 326 3.68 -0.38 1.69
N ARG A 327 4.31 -0.47 2.85
CA ARG A 327 5.67 0.04 3.12
C ARG A 327 6.66 -1.11 3.20
N GLY A 328 7.92 -0.85 2.89
CA GLY A 328 8.98 -1.84 3.01
C GLY A 328 8.76 -3.10 2.18
N VAL A 329 8.38 -4.18 2.81
CA VAL A 329 8.12 -5.47 2.14
C VAL A 329 6.89 -5.39 1.22
N GLN A 330 5.95 -4.50 1.51
CA GLN A 330 4.72 -4.30 0.72
C GLN A 330 3.92 -5.61 0.57
N LEU A 331 3.21 -6.01 1.62
CA LEU A 331 2.45 -7.26 1.66
C LEU A 331 1.48 -7.40 0.47
N GLN A 332 0.89 -6.28 0.02
CA GLN A 332 -0.04 -6.23 -1.12
C GLN A 332 0.61 -6.64 -2.46
N ASN A 333 1.95 -6.56 -2.54
CA ASN A 333 2.73 -6.83 -3.75
C ASN A 333 3.63 -8.06 -3.60
N LEU A 334 3.25 -9.02 -2.78
CA LEU A 334 3.97 -10.29 -2.65
C LEU A 334 3.68 -11.19 -3.86
N PRO A 335 4.66 -11.99 -4.30
CA PRO A 335 4.45 -12.91 -5.41
C PRO A 335 3.26 -13.85 -5.18
N ALA A 336 2.55 -14.18 -6.26
CA ALA A 336 1.48 -15.17 -6.22
C ALA A 336 1.98 -16.62 -6.44
N ALA A 337 3.30 -16.83 -6.52
CA ALA A 337 3.89 -18.16 -6.64
C ALA A 337 3.59 -18.99 -5.40
N THR A 338 3.34 -20.28 -5.60
CA THR A 338 3.05 -21.27 -4.55
C THR A 338 3.97 -22.47 -4.71
N ILE A 339 4.19 -23.21 -3.63
CA ILE A 339 4.81 -24.53 -3.67
C ILE A 339 3.76 -25.51 -4.25
N GLU A 340 4.18 -26.37 -5.16
CA GLU A 340 3.35 -27.48 -5.67
C GLU A 340 3.57 -28.70 -4.78
N PRO A 341 2.56 -29.14 -4.01
CA PRO A 341 2.73 -30.28 -3.12
C PRO A 341 2.81 -31.59 -3.92
N GLU A 342 3.59 -32.55 -3.40
CA GLU A 342 3.58 -33.91 -3.91
C GLU A 342 2.18 -34.55 -3.71
N PRO A 343 1.79 -35.52 -4.56
CA PRO A 343 0.50 -36.18 -4.44
C PRO A 343 0.28 -36.78 -3.05
N GLY A 344 -0.80 -36.33 -2.39
CA GLY A 344 -1.17 -36.79 -1.03
C GLY A 344 -0.54 -35.98 0.09
N VAL A 345 0.26 -34.96 -0.19
CA VAL A 345 0.79 -34.01 0.81
C VAL A 345 -0.07 -32.75 0.77
N ASP A 346 -0.49 -32.26 1.92
CA ASP A 346 -1.17 -30.97 2.00
C ASP A 346 -0.20 -29.80 1.79
N LEU A 347 -0.74 -28.67 1.35
CA LEU A 347 0.06 -27.50 0.98
C LEU A 347 0.89 -26.93 2.16
N ASP A 348 0.33 -26.91 3.36
CA ASP A 348 1.02 -26.34 4.53
C ASP A 348 2.21 -27.22 4.94
N THR A 349 2.06 -28.55 4.87
CA THR A 349 3.17 -29.50 5.07
C THR A 349 4.26 -29.34 4.01
N ALA A 350 3.90 -29.20 2.73
CA ALA A 350 4.85 -28.99 1.65
C ALA A 350 5.62 -27.67 1.82
N ILE A 351 4.93 -26.58 2.14
CA ILE A 351 5.54 -25.27 2.43
C ILE A 351 6.51 -25.37 3.61
N GLN A 352 6.11 -26.06 4.69
CA GLN A 352 6.97 -26.21 5.87
C GLN A 352 8.22 -27.02 5.56
N ALA A 353 8.11 -28.10 4.78
CA ALA A 353 9.25 -28.91 4.36
C ALA A 353 10.26 -28.08 3.55
N GLU A 354 9.78 -27.38 2.51
CA GLU A 354 10.61 -26.54 1.67
C GLU A 354 11.30 -25.40 2.47
N ALA A 355 10.57 -24.79 3.42
CA ALA A 355 11.14 -23.76 4.30
C ALA A 355 12.26 -24.31 5.19
N VAL A 356 12.12 -25.53 5.69
CA VAL A 356 13.16 -26.24 6.47
C VAL A 356 14.37 -26.53 5.59
N ASP A 357 14.18 -27.05 4.38
CA ASP A 357 15.26 -27.38 3.45
C ASP A 357 16.09 -26.13 3.11
N VAL A 358 15.42 -24.99 2.81
CA VAL A 358 16.10 -23.71 2.58
C VAL A 358 16.88 -23.27 3.82
N THR A 359 16.27 -23.35 5.00
CA THR A 359 16.91 -22.93 6.26
C THR A 359 18.13 -23.78 6.60
N MET A 360 18.10 -25.07 6.25
CA MET A 360 19.22 -25.99 6.45
C MET A 360 20.30 -25.91 5.37
N GLY A 361 20.12 -25.07 4.36
CA GLY A 361 21.09 -24.91 3.27
C GLY A 361 21.11 -26.08 2.28
N LEU A 362 20.04 -26.87 2.20
CA LEU A 362 19.96 -28.03 1.29
C LEU A 362 19.74 -27.63 -0.18
N GLY A 363 19.76 -26.34 -0.45
CA GLY A 363 19.55 -25.73 -1.76
C GLY A 363 18.09 -25.31 -1.97
N ALA A 364 17.88 -24.33 -2.85
CA ALA A 364 16.55 -23.90 -3.25
C ALA A 364 16.57 -23.36 -4.67
N SER A 365 15.56 -23.70 -5.46
CA SER A 365 15.39 -23.10 -6.79
C SER A 365 14.94 -21.63 -6.67
N ALA A 366 15.14 -20.83 -7.72
CA ALA A 366 14.61 -19.47 -7.78
C ALA A 366 13.07 -19.46 -7.66
N HIS A 367 12.40 -20.51 -8.14
CA HIS A 367 10.96 -20.68 -8.02
C HIS A 367 10.55 -20.92 -6.55
N SER A 368 11.22 -21.85 -5.85
CA SER A 368 10.99 -22.13 -4.43
C SER A 368 11.19 -20.89 -3.58
N LEU A 369 12.31 -20.18 -3.78
CA LEU A 369 12.58 -18.91 -3.06
C LEU A 369 11.49 -17.87 -3.31
N LYS A 370 10.96 -17.77 -4.53
CA LYS A 370 9.86 -16.86 -4.86
C LYS A 370 8.54 -17.30 -4.21
N ALA A 371 8.25 -18.59 -4.17
CA ALA A 371 7.05 -19.15 -3.57
C ALA A 371 7.05 -18.97 -2.03
N LEU A 372 8.21 -19.11 -1.39
CA LEU A 372 8.37 -18.96 0.06
C LEU A 372 8.35 -17.50 0.55
N VAL A 373 8.33 -16.49 -0.32
CA VAL A 373 8.30 -15.08 0.14
C VAL A 373 7.13 -14.78 1.07
N ARG A 374 5.92 -15.35 0.80
CA ARG A 374 4.77 -15.20 1.71
C ARG A 374 4.98 -16.01 2.99
N SER A 375 5.56 -17.18 2.87
CA SER A 375 5.72 -18.15 3.93
C SER A 375 6.80 -17.79 4.95
N MET A 376 7.54 -16.69 4.74
CA MET A 376 8.39 -16.13 5.80
C MET A 376 7.59 -15.52 6.96
N PHE A 377 6.30 -15.24 6.78
CA PHE A 377 5.43 -14.76 7.86
C PHE A 377 4.84 -15.93 8.64
N LEU A 378 5.06 -15.89 9.96
CA LEU A 378 4.72 -16.97 10.89
C LEU A 378 3.42 -16.71 11.62
N GLY A 379 2.52 -17.73 11.56
CA GLY A 379 1.28 -17.81 12.30
C GLY A 379 1.38 -18.55 13.64
N PRO A 380 0.28 -19.18 14.09
CA PRO A 380 -0.90 -19.54 13.29
C PRO A 380 -1.75 -18.35 12.85
N PHE A 381 -2.33 -18.44 11.64
CA PHE A 381 -3.22 -17.43 11.11
C PHE A 381 -4.60 -17.99 10.76
N THR A 382 -5.61 -17.16 10.99
CA THR A 382 -6.91 -17.23 10.33
C THR A 382 -6.92 -16.15 9.26
N VAL A 383 -7.02 -16.56 8.00
CA VAL A 383 -7.03 -15.66 6.84
C VAL A 383 -8.40 -15.72 6.21
N VAL A 384 -9.02 -14.56 5.98
CA VAL A 384 -10.37 -14.47 5.40
C VAL A 384 -10.38 -13.39 4.34
N ASP A 385 -10.90 -13.72 3.15
CA ASP A 385 -10.93 -12.88 1.94
C ASP A 385 -12.37 -12.67 1.45
N TYR A 386 -12.69 -11.45 1.02
CA TYR A 386 -13.98 -11.18 0.42
C TYR A 386 -14.10 -11.80 -0.98
N SER A 387 -15.14 -12.57 -1.21
CA SER A 387 -15.43 -13.17 -2.52
C SER A 387 -15.89 -12.10 -3.53
N ALA A 388 -15.06 -11.79 -4.54
CA ALA A 388 -15.38 -10.91 -5.68
C ALA A 388 -15.93 -9.53 -5.27
N ILE A 389 -15.38 -8.89 -4.23
CA ILE A 389 -15.93 -7.66 -3.61
C ILE A 389 -16.12 -6.52 -4.64
N GLU A 390 -15.19 -6.29 -5.55
CA GLU A 390 -15.33 -5.22 -6.54
C GLU A 390 -16.49 -5.46 -7.50
N ALA A 391 -16.75 -6.71 -7.90
CA ALA A 391 -17.89 -7.04 -8.75
C ALA A 391 -19.23 -6.85 -8.01
N ARG A 392 -19.28 -7.24 -6.73
CA ARG A 392 -20.45 -7.02 -5.85
C ARG A 392 -20.74 -5.54 -5.68
N VAL A 393 -19.74 -4.75 -5.33
CA VAL A 393 -19.86 -3.29 -5.15
C VAL A 393 -20.27 -2.60 -6.46
N LEU A 394 -19.65 -2.98 -7.60
CA LEU A 394 -20.00 -2.41 -8.90
C LEU A 394 -21.46 -2.67 -9.27
N ALA A 395 -21.94 -3.91 -9.11
CA ALA A 395 -23.32 -4.29 -9.35
C ALA A 395 -24.27 -3.52 -8.43
N TRP A 396 -23.91 -3.38 -7.15
CA TRP A 396 -24.73 -2.68 -6.15
C TRP A 396 -24.82 -1.17 -6.42
N VAL A 397 -23.70 -0.52 -6.79
CA VAL A 397 -23.67 0.92 -7.13
C VAL A 397 -24.48 1.20 -8.40
N ALA A 398 -24.38 0.30 -9.39
CA ALA A 398 -25.09 0.42 -10.66
C ALA A 398 -26.59 0.03 -10.56
N GLY A 399 -26.95 -0.80 -9.57
CA GLY A 399 -28.28 -1.43 -9.49
C GLY A 399 -28.46 -2.51 -10.58
N GLU A 400 -27.40 -3.31 -10.87
CA GLU A 400 -27.42 -4.40 -11.84
C GLU A 400 -28.10 -5.63 -11.24
N SER A 401 -29.42 -5.72 -11.34
CA SER A 401 -30.28 -6.66 -10.60
C SER A 401 -29.89 -8.12 -10.79
N TRP A 402 -29.63 -8.54 -12.02
CA TRP A 402 -29.27 -9.95 -12.27
C TRP A 402 -28.00 -10.39 -11.54
N ALA A 403 -27.02 -9.48 -11.43
CA ALA A 403 -25.77 -9.77 -10.74
C ALA A 403 -25.99 -9.82 -9.21
N LEU A 404 -26.81 -8.91 -8.68
CA LEU A 404 -27.19 -8.92 -7.26
C LEU A 404 -27.93 -10.20 -6.90
N GLU A 405 -28.93 -10.60 -7.68
CA GLU A 405 -29.67 -11.87 -7.51
C GLU A 405 -28.74 -13.10 -7.60
N ALA A 406 -27.72 -13.07 -8.49
CA ALA A 406 -26.73 -14.14 -8.58
C ALA A 406 -25.89 -14.23 -7.30
N PHE A 407 -25.43 -13.10 -6.77
CA PHE A 407 -24.66 -13.04 -5.53
C PHE A 407 -25.50 -13.46 -4.30
N GLU A 408 -26.74 -12.98 -4.19
CA GLU A 408 -27.67 -13.36 -3.10
C GLU A 408 -27.95 -14.87 -3.09
N ALA A 409 -28.03 -15.47 -4.28
CA ALA A 409 -28.25 -16.90 -4.44
C ALA A 409 -26.95 -17.73 -4.33
N GLY A 410 -25.81 -17.13 -4.01
CA GLY A 410 -24.52 -17.84 -3.91
C GLY A 410 -24.02 -18.41 -5.24
N ARG A 411 -24.46 -17.88 -6.40
CA ARG A 411 -24.03 -18.36 -7.71
C ARG A 411 -22.70 -17.74 -8.13
N ASP A 412 -21.88 -18.51 -8.84
CA ASP A 412 -20.60 -18.03 -9.38
C ASP A 412 -20.82 -16.97 -10.45
N ILE A 413 -20.49 -15.72 -10.13
CA ILE A 413 -20.70 -14.57 -11.02
C ILE A 413 -19.97 -14.71 -12.36
N TYR A 414 -18.86 -15.42 -12.40
CA TYR A 414 -18.09 -15.64 -13.63
C TYR A 414 -18.80 -16.63 -14.56
N VAL A 415 -19.44 -17.66 -13.99
CA VAL A 415 -20.28 -18.61 -14.75
C VAL A 415 -21.54 -17.91 -15.24
N GLU A 416 -22.20 -17.13 -14.41
CA GLU A 416 -23.38 -16.35 -14.77
C GLU A 416 -23.08 -15.34 -15.89
N THR A 417 -21.97 -14.61 -15.77
CA THR A 417 -21.51 -13.69 -16.83
C THR A 417 -21.26 -14.43 -18.15
N ALA A 418 -20.53 -15.57 -18.12
CA ALA A 418 -20.24 -16.38 -19.27
C ALA A 418 -21.53 -16.89 -19.98
N SER A 419 -22.50 -17.32 -19.19
CA SER A 419 -23.81 -17.77 -19.71
C SER A 419 -24.56 -16.64 -20.42
N ARG A 420 -24.58 -15.44 -19.87
CA ARG A 420 -25.24 -14.26 -20.45
C ARG A 420 -24.53 -13.72 -21.69
N MET A 421 -23.25 -13.99 -21.83
CA MET A 421 -22.44 -13.63 -22.99
C MET A 421 -22.48 -14.68 -24.12
N GLY A 422 -23.30 -15.73 -24.02
CA GLY A 422 -23.46 -16.73 -25.07
C GLY A 422 -22.79 -18.08 -24.78
N ASN A 423 -22.87 -18.52 -23.52
CA ASN A 423 -22.34 -19.81 -23.03
C ASN A 423 -20.81 -19.97 -23.19
N LEU A 424 -20.09 -18.95 -22.81
CA LEU A 424 -18.62 -18.96 -22.74
C LEU A 424 -18.14 -19.82 -21.55
N SER A 425 -16.83 -20.10 -21.51
CA SER A 425 -16.22 -20.75 -20.36
C SER A 425 -16.19 -19.83 -19.13
N ARG A 426 -16.12 -20.42 -17.92
CA ARG A 426 -15.92 -19.67 -16.67
C ARG A 426 -14.69 -18.76 -16.72
N LYS A 427 -13.59 -19.21 -17.36
CA LYS A 427 -12.36 -18.43 -17.54
C LYS A 427 -12.62 -17.15 -18.34
N GLU A 428 -13.34 -17.26 -19.46
CA GLU A 428 -13.71 -16.11 -20.31
C GLU A 428 -14.66 -15.16 -19.56
N GLY A 429 -15.64 -15.70 -18.81
CA GLY A 429 -16.50 -14.90 -17.93
C GLY A 429 -15.73 -14.14 -16.87
N LYS A 430 -14.71 -14.76 -16.25
CA LYS A 430 -13.83 -14.10 -15.28
C LYS A 430 -13.04 -12.97 -15.93
N VAL A 431 -12.41 -13.23 -17.07
CA VAL A 431 -11.65 -12.22 -17.82
C VAL A 431 -12.54 -11.05 -18.22
N ALA A 432 -13.74 -11.33 -18.76
CA ALA A 432 -14.69 -10.30 -19.16
C ALA A 432 -15.16 -9.44 -17.96
N THR A 433 -15.51 -10.06 -16.84
CA THR A 433 -15.95 -9.35 -15.63
C THR A 433 -14.85 -8.40 -15.13
N LEU A 434 -13.61 -8.86 -15.04
CA LEU A 434 -12.50 -8.07 -14.54
C LEU A 434 -12.02 -6.98 -15.52
N ALA A 435 -12.03 -7.27 -16.82
CA ALA A 435 -11.50 -6.37 -17.84
C ALA A 435 -12.49 -5.27 -18.26
N LEU A 436 -13.80 -5.53 -18.23
CA LEU A 436 -14.80 -4.66 -18.86
C LEU A 436 -15.60 -3.79 -17.89
N GLY A 437 -15.58 -4.10 -16.59
CA GLY A 437 -16.37 -3.41 -15.57
C GLY A 437 -16.18 -1.88 -15.52
N TYR A 438 -15.04 -1.38 -15.96
CA TYR A 438 -14.65 0.04 -15.90
C TYR A 438 -14.47 0.68 -17.28
N ASN A 439 -15.37 0.34 -18.20
CA ASN A 439 -15.34 0.77 -19.61
C ASN A 439 -14.11 0.30 -20.39
N GLY A 440 -13.60 -0.89 -20.03
CA GLY A 440 -12.55 -1.56 -20.79
C GLY A 440 -13.01 -1.95 -22.19
N GLY A 441 -12.05 -2.22 -23.06
CA GLY A 441 -12.25 -2.68 -24.44
C GLY A 441 -11.31 -3.83 -24.77
N ILE A 442 -11.06 -4.06 -26.06
CA ILE A 442 -10.18 -5.14 -26.57
C ILE A 442 -8.81 -5.13 -25.86
N GLY A 443 -8.21 -3.95 -25.69
CA GLY A 443 -6.91 -3.81 -24.99
C GLY A 443 -6.93 -4.32 -23.56
N SER A 444 -8.01 -4.08 -22.81
CA SER A 444 -8.19 -4.56 -21.44
C SER A 444 -8.38 -6.09 -21.40
N LEU A 445 -9.14 -6.65 -22.36
CA LEU A 445 -9.29 -8.11 -22.48
C LEU A 445 -7.94 -8.79 -22.73
N ARG A 446 -7.13 -8.26 -23.67
CA ARG A 446 -5.78 -8.79 -23.94
C ARG A 446 -4.85 -8.69 -22.73
N ALA A 447 -4.88 -7.56 -22.03
CA ALA A 447 -4.09 -7.38 -20.82
C ALA A 447 -4.45 -8.38 -19.70
N MET A 448 -5.70 -8.89 -19.69
CA MET A 448 -6.18 -9.93 -18.77
C MET A 448 -6.03 -11.36 -19.33
N GLY A 449 -5.32 -11.52 -20.46
CA GLY A 449 -5.02 -12.83 -21.02
C GLY A 449 -6.11 -13.42 -21.93
N ALA A 450 -6.96 -12.58 -22.52
CA ALA A 450 -7.88 -13.05 -23.56
C ALA A 450 -7.16 -13.17 -24.89
N ASP A 451 -7.32 -14.32 -25.55
CA ASP A 451 -6.80 -14.61 -26.87
C ASP A 451 -7.90 -14.48 -27.95
N GLY A 452 -7.51 -14.22 -29.18
CA GLY A 452 -8.41 -14.18 -30.32
C GLY A 452 -8.24 -12.95 -31.21
N THR A 453 -9.01 -12.97 -32.34
CA THR A 453 -9.03 -11.85 -33.29
C THR A 453 -9.71 -10.61 -32.70
N ASP A 454 -9.39 -9.42 -33.21
CA ASP A 454 -10.07 -8.18 -32.80
C ASP A 454 -11.59 -8.25 -32.94
N ALA A 455 -12.08 -8.89 -34.03
CA ALA A 455 -13.51 -9.09 -34.26
C ALA A 455 -14.16 -10.00 -33.20
N TYR A 456 -13.45 -11.02 -32.73
CA TYR A 456 -13.92 -11.89 -31.65
C TYR A 456 -13.94 -11.12 -30.31
N LEU A 457 -12.85 -10.45 -29.98
CA LEU A 457 -12.75 -9.68 -28.73
C LEU A 457 -13.75 -8.52 -28.68
N GLN A 458 -14.01 -7.86 -29.82
CA GLN A 458 -15.05 -6.83 -29.91
C GLN A 458 -16.45 -7.40 -29.64
N ARG A 459 -16.77 -8.61 -30.15
CA ARG A 459 -18.03 -9.28 -29.83
C ARG A 459 -18.16 -9.54 -28.31
N LEU A 460 -17.09 -9.98 -27.64
CA LEU A 460 -17.11 -10.16 -26.20
C LEU A 460 -17.41 -8.85 -25.46
N VAL A 461 -16.80 -7.74 -25.90
CA VAL A 461 -17.08 -6.41 -25.34
C VAL A 461 -18.56 -6.06 -25.52
N ASP A 462 -19.11 -6.27 -26.72
CA ASP A 462 -20.50 -5.90 -27.02
C ASP A 462 -21.51 -6.79 -26.28
N GLN A 463 -21.25 -8.09 -26.18
CA GLN A 463 -22.05 -9.04 -25.39
C GLN A 463 -22.06 -8.68 -23.90
N TRP A 464 -20.88 -8.40 -23.33
CA TRP A 464 -20.78 -8.01 -21.92
C TRP A 464 -21.55 -6.72 -21.65
N ARG A 465 -21.37 -5.70 -22.49
CA ARG A 465 -22.10 -4.42 -22.36
C ARG A 465 -23.59 -4.61 -22.52
N GLY A 466 -24.03 -5.49 -23.40
CA GLY A 466 -25.44 -5.85 -23.56
C GLY A 466 -26.04 -6.53 -22.33
N ALA A 467 -25.25 -7.34 -21.63
CA ALA A 467 -25.64 -8.03 -20.39
C ALA A 467 -25.63 -7.11 -19.16
N ASN A 468 -24.80 -6.06 -19.15
CA ASN A 468 -24.54 -5.17 -18.00
C ASN A 468 -24.96 -3.71 -18.29
N ARG A 469 -26.21 -3.50 -18.68
CA ARG A 469 -26.69 -2.20 -19.16
C ARG A 469 -26.64 -1.11 -18.08
N ASN A 470 -26.95 -1.44 -16.83
CA ASN A 470 -26.94 -0.46 -15.73
C ASN A 470 -25.50 0.00 -15.42
N ILE A 471 -24.53 -0.91 -15.53
CA ILE A 471 -23.12 -0.55 -15.36
C ILE A 471 -22.65 0.37 -16.49
N VAL A 472 -23.02 0.07 -17.74
CA VAL A 472 -22.69 0.92 -18.90
C VAL A 472 -23.32 2.32 -18.76
N GLU A 473 -24.56 2.38 -18.32
CA GLU A 473 -25.26 3.65 -18.07
C GLU A 473 -24.61 4.45 -16.94
N LEU A 474 -24.13 3.75 -15.89
CA LEU A 474 -23.43 4.37 -14.76
C LEU A 474 -22.15 5.09 -15.21
N TRP A 475 -21.38 4.54 -16.15
CA TRP A 475 -20.19 5.23 -16.67
C TRP A 475 -20.53 6.59 -17.30
N ALA A 476 -21.60 6.65 -18.12
CA ALA A 476 -22.06 7.87 -18.76
C ALA A 476 -22.55 8.89 -17.72
N LYS A 477 -23.45 8.45 -16.82
CA LYS A 477 -24.01 9.29 -15.75
C LYS A 477 -22.92 9.88 -14.83
N LEU A 478 -21.91 9.07 -14.49
CA LEU A 478 -20.80 9.55 -13.65
C LEU A 478 -19.86 10.48 -14.41
N GLY A 479 -19.65 10.27 -15.71
CA GLY A 479 -18.92 11.23 -16.53
C GLY A 479 -19.56 12.61 -16.54
N GLU A 480 -20.88 12.68 -16.72
CA GLU A 480 -21.66 13.91 -16.67
C GLU A 480 -21.70 14.52 -15.27
N ALA A 481 -22.02 13.70 -14.25
CA ALA A 481 -22.08 14.16 -12.86
C ALA A 481 -20.71 14.67 -12.38
N PHE A 482 -19.62 14.07 -12.81
CA PHE A 482 -18.26 14.53 -12.46
C PHE A 482 -17.97 15.94 -12.99
N TRP A 483 -18.55 16.33 -14.14
CA TRP A 483 -18.38 17.68 -14.67
C TRP A 483 -19.42 18.67 -14.14
N HIS A 484 -20.67 18.27 -14.06
CA HIS A 484 -21.79 19.17 -13.73
C HIS A 484 -22.20 19.14 -12.26
N GLY A 485 -21.88 18.10 -11.52
CA GLY A 485 -22.49 17.73 -10.25
C GLY A 485 -23.76 16.91 -10.46
N GLY A 486 -24.26 16.23 -9.43
CA GLY A 486 -25.49 15.47 -9.48
C GLY A 486 -25.35 14.04 -8.93
N ARG A 487 -26.45 13.29 -8.99
CA ARG A 487 -26.51 11.91 -8.49
C ARG A 487 -26.32 10.90 -9.63
N ALA A 488 -25.54 9.86 -9.37
CA ALA A 488 -25.38 8.73 -10.28
C ALA A 488 -25.25 7.43 -9.47
N GLY A 489 -26.17 6.50 -9.70
CA GLY A 489 -26.28 5.30 -8.88
C GLY A 489 -26.50 5.65 -7.39
N ARG A 490 -25.66 5.07 -6.53
CA ARG A 490 -25.72 5.27 -5.07
C ARG A 490 -24.82 6.39 -4.55
N VAL A 491 -24.19 7.18 -5.42
CA VAL A 491 -23.29 8.27 -5.04
C VAL A 491 -23.79 9.62 -5.52
N THR A 492 -23.32 10.69 -4.87
CA THR A 492 -23.60 12.07 -5.24
C THR A 492 -22.30 12.81 -5.48
N VAL A 493 -22.19 13.47 -6.64
CA VAL A 493 -21.06 14.35 -6.96
C VAL A 493 -21.43 15.78 -6.62
N VAL A 494 -20.73 16.35 -5.64
CA VAL A 494 -20.87 17.76 -5.25
C VAL A 494 -19.81 18.58 -5.96
N LYS A 495 -20.24 19.60 -6.72
CA LYS A 495 -19.38 20.56 -7.42
C LYS A 495 -19.19 21.81 -6.57
N LYS A 496 -17.95 22.11 -6.20
CA LYS A 496 -17.56 23.36 -5.52
C LYS A 496 -16.45 24.04 -6.33
N GLY A 497 -16.81 24.93 -7.23
CA GLY A 497 -15.85 25.53 -8.16
C GLY A 497 -15.13 24.47 -9.02
N ASN A 498 -13.80 24.38 -8.88
CA ASN A 498 -12.98 23.39 -9.54
C ASN A 498 -12.70 22.13 -8.69
N ILE A 499 -13.40 21.96 -7.56
CA ILE A 499 -13.36 20.76 -6.72
C ILE A 499 -14.56 19.88 -7.04
N ARG A 500 -14.35 18.57 -7.03
CA ARG A 500 -15.40 17.55 -7.07
C ARG A 500 -15.27 16.66 -5.84
N GLN A 501 -16.35 16.50 -5.11
CA GLN A 501 -16.46 15.57 -3.99
C GLN A 501 -17.50 14.51 -4.34
N ILE A 502 -17.07 13.27 -4.47
CA ILE A 502 -17.95 12.12 -4.67
C ILE A 502 -18.30 11.58 -3.29
N GLN A 503 -19.48 11.90 -2.83
CA GLN A 503 -20.02 11.41 -1.56
C GLN A 503 -20.37 9.93 -1.68
N LEU A 504 -19.73 9.11 -0.86
CA LEU A 504 -19.93 7.67 -0.78
C LEU A 504 -21.03 7.33 0.24
N PRO A 505 -21.69 6.18 0.13
CA PRO A 505 -22.67 5.73 1.10
C PRO A 505 -22.14 5.62 2.54
N SER A 506 -20.86 5.32 2.72
CA SER A 506 -20.16 5.27 4.02
C SER A 506 -20.06 6.62 4.75
N GLY A 507 -20.46 7.74 4.12
CA GLY A 507 -20.31 9.09 4.66
C GLY A 507 -18.98 9.76 4.33
N ARG A 508 -18.01 9.02 3.81
CA ARG A 508 -16.75 9.54 3.28
C ARG A 508 -16.95 10.14 1.88
N ALA A 509 -15.96 10.91 1.42
CA ALA A 509 -15.96 11.39 0.04
C ALA A 509 -14.60 11.19 -0.63
N ILE A 510 -14.60 10.93 -1.94
CA ILE A 510 -13.39 11.04 -2.77
C ILE A 510 -13.32 12.47 -3.30
N THR A 511 -12.27 13.20 -2.96
CA THR A 511 -12.11 14.61 -3.34
C THR A 511 -11.10 14.79 -4.46
N TYR A 512 -11.52 15.43 -5.55
CA TYR A 512 -10.69 15.77 -6.71
C TYR A 512 -10.50 17.28 -6.77
N HIS A 513 -9.26 17.74 -6.65
CA HIS A 513 -8.91 19.16 -6.70
C HIS A 513 -8.53 19.63 -8.10
N GLY A 514 -8.83 20.90 -8.41
CA GLY A 514 -8.41 21.53 -9.64
C GLY A 514 -8.93 20.84 -10.90
N VAL A 515 -10.16 20.34 -10.87
CA VAL A 515 -10.80 19.67 -12.02
C VAL A 515 -10.98 20.66 -13.15
N ARG A 516 -10.56 20.27 -14.35
CA ARG A 516 -10.75 21.04 -15.59
C ARG A 516 -11.04 20.12 -16.76
N GLN A 517 -11.68 20.67 -17.76
CA GLN A 517 -11.93 20.04 -19.04
C GLN A 517 -11.17 20.80 -20.13
N VAL A 518 -10.51 20.08 -21.01
CA VAL A 518 -9.86 20.62 -22.20
C VAL A 518 -10.31 19.82 -23.41
N MET A 519 -10.44 20.47 -24.56
CA MET A 519 -10.67 19.75 -25.81
C MET A 519 -9.34 19.19 -26.29
N GLN A 520 -9.28 17.89 -26.51
CA GLN A 520 -8.07 17.18 -26.93
C GLN A 520 -8.43 16.27 -28.11
N GLU A 521 -7.53 16.18 -29.06
CA GLU A 521 -7.66 15.27 -30.19
C GLU A 521 -7.49 13.83 -29.70
N ASN A 522 -8.47 12.99 -29.99
CA ASN A 522 -8.43 11.57 -29.67
C ASN A 522 -7.64 10.80 -30.75
N ARG A 523 -7.39 9.50 -30.52
CA ARG A 523 -6.63 8.65 -31.44
C ARG A 523 -7.23 8.52 -32.86
N TRP A 524 -8.44 9.01 -33.08
CA TRP A 524 -9.13 9.01 -34.38
C TRP A 524 -9.17 10.40 -35.04
N GLY A 525 -8.43 11.40 -34.49
CA GLY A 525 -8.38 12.75 -35.03
C GLY A 525 -9.57 13.65 -34.66
N ASN A 526 -10.49 13.18 -33.80
CA ASN A 526 -11.65 13.98 -33.39
C ASN A 526 -11.36 14.71 -32.08
N LEU A 527 -11.76 15.97 -31.99
CA LEU A 527 -11.74 16.74 -30.74
C LEU A 527 -12.79 16.18 -29.79
N SER A 528 -12.35 15.76 -28.62
CA SER A 528 -13.19 15.26 -27.52
C SER A 528 -12.85 15.93 -26.21
N PRO A 529 -13.84 16.12 -25.31
CA PRO A 529 -13.58 16.68 -23.99
C PRO A 529 -12.78 15.70 -23.13
N GLN A 530 -11.60 16.12 -22.69
CA GLN A 530 -10.77 15.37 -21.76
C GLN A 530 -10.85 16.02 -20.37
N LEU A 531 -11.25 15.24 -19.38
CA LEU A 531 -11.30 15.65 -17.97
C LEU A 531 -9.95 15.34 -17.29
N SER A 532 -9.48 16.25 -16.46
CA SER A 532 -8.28 16.02 -15.63
C SER A 532 -8.40 16.73 -14.29
N PHE A 533 -7.62 16.28 -13.31
CA PHE A 533 -7.55 16.84 -11.97
C PHE A 533 -6.09 16.95 -11.49
N ARG A 534 -5.84 17.75 -10.46
CA ARG A 534 -4.52 17.81 -9.80
C ARG A 534 -4.30 16.51 -9.05
N ASP A 535 -3.19 15.82 -9.34
CA ASP A 535 -2.87 14.54 -8.71
C ASP A 535 -1.89 14.76 -7.56
N PRO A 536 -2.27 14.47 -6.31
CA PRO A 536 -1.40 14.67 -5.15
C PRO A 536 -0.10 13.88 -5.19
N LYS A 537 -0.04 12.80 -5.98
CA LYS A 537 1.18 11.98 -6.17
C LYS A 537 2.14 12.51 -7.22
N ARG A 538 1.70 13.45 -8.07
CA ARG A 538 2.50 14.00 -9.17
C ARG A 538 3.11 15.37 -8.86
N GLY A 539 3.25 15.69 -7.57
CA GLY A 539 3.82 16.95 -7.11
C GLY A 539 2.88 18.15 -7.28
N LEU A 540 3.43 19.36 -7.14
CA LEU A 540 2.63 20.59 -7.00
C LEU A 540 1.67 20.87 -8.17
N ASN A 541 2.10 20.62 -9.40
CA ASN A 541 1.36 20.95 -10.63
C ASN A 541 0.96 19.71 -11.46
N GLY A 542 1.30 18.51 -11.00
CA GLY A 542 1.01 17.27 -11.71
C GLY A 542 -0.48 17.03 -11.87
N ARG A 543 -0.87 16.48 -13.01
CA ARG A 543 -2.26 16.19 -13.34
C ARG A 543 -2.43 14.77 -13.84
N THR A 544 -3.62 14.24 -13.63
CA THR A 544 -4.04 12.94 -14.14
C THR A 544 -5.36 13.10 -14.88
N ASP A 545 -5.45 12.49 -16.05
CA ASP A 545 -6.66 12.45 -16.85
C ASP A 545 -7.65 11.44 -16.26
N THR A 546 -8.95 11.72 -16.45
CA THR A 546 -10.03 10.86 -15.97
C THR A 546 -11.21 10.84 -16.93
N TYR A 547 -12.05 9.84 -16.78
CA TYR A 547 -13.30 9.64 -17.54
C TYR A 547 -14.27 8.80 -16.70
N GLY A 548 -15.52 8.70 -17.12
CA GLY A 548 -16.58 8.06 -16.33
C GLY A 548 -16.24 6.66 -15.83
N GLY A 549 -15.67 5.78 -16.68
CA GLY A 549 -15.24 4.43 -16.27
C GLY A 549 -14.20 4.44 -15.16
N ARG A 550 -13.19 5.34 -15.24
CA ARG A 550 -12.19 5.48 -14.18
C ARG A 550 -12.77 6.06 -12.89
N VAL A 551 -13.75 6.92 -13.00
CA VAL A 551 -14.47 7.44 -11.81
C VAL A 551 -15.26 6.30 -11.15
N VAL A 552 -15.90 5.42 -11.94
CA VAL A 552 -16.58 4.22 -11.42
C VAL A 552 -15.59 3.28 -10.72
N GLU A 553 -14.43 3.02 -11.33
CA GLU A 553 -13.35 2.22 -10.72
C GLU A 553 -12.96 2.78 -9.34
N ASN A 554 -12.70 4.09 -9.26
CA ASN A 554 -12.32 4.73 -8.01
C ASN A 554 -13.43 4.63 -6.95
N ILE A 555 -14.70 4.76 -7.32
CA ILE A 555 -15.84 4.60 -6.41
C ILE A 555 -15.94 3.16 -5.91
N THR A 556 -15.84 2.18 -6.81
CA THR A 556 -15.89 0.76 -6.46
C THR A 556 -14.78 0.38 -5.49
N GLN A 557 -13.54 0.79 -5.79
CA GLN A 557 -12.39 0.56 -4.91
C GLN A 557 -12.54 1.26 -3.55
N ALA A 558 -13.10 2.46 -3.53
CA ALA A 558 -13.29 3.22 -2.30
C ALA A 558 -14.35 2.57 -1.39
N ILE A 559 -15.48 2.12 -1.96
CA ILE A 559 -16.52 1.43 -1.20
C ILE A 559 -16.03 0.07 -0.71
N ALA A 560 -15.33 -0.71 -1.54
CA ALA A 560 -14.72 -1.97 -1.12
C ALA A 560 -13.73 -1.76 0.04
N ARG A 561 -12.93 -0.68 0.01
CA ARG A 561 -12.05 -0.29 1.11
C ARG A 561 -12.85 0.10 2.36
N ASP A 562 -13.95 0.79 2.24
CA ASP A 562 -14.76 1.20 3.39
C ASP A 562 -15.39 -0.02 4.09
N ILE A 563 -15.80 -1.04 3.32
CA ILE A 563 -16.27 -2.33 3.86
C ILE A 563 -15.14 -3.02 4.65
N LEU A 564 -13.95 -3.12 4.07
CA LEU A 564 -12.79 -3.69 4.75
C LEU A 564 -12.45 -2.90 6.03
N ALA A 565 -12.52 -1.57 5.97
CA ALA A 565 -12.24 -0.69 7.10
C ALA A 565 -13.20 -0.92 8.27
N ASP A 566 -14.49 -1.04 8.00
CA ASP A 566 -15.49 -1.36 9.02
C ASP A 566 -15.19 -2.72 9.68
N SER A 567 -14.77 -3.71 8.90
CA SER A 567 -14.40 -5.03 9.42
C SER A 567 -13.11 -4.98 10.27
N LEU A 568 -12.10 -4.21 9.85
CA LEU A 568 -10.87 -4.00 10.63
C LEU A 568 -11.19 -3.38 12.00
N VAL A 569 -11.99 -2.34 12.02
CA VAL A 569 -12.40 -1.66 13.26
C VAL A 569 -13.19 -2.62 14.17
N GLU A 570 -14.15 -3.35 13.62
CA GLU A 570 -15.01 -4.25 14.41
C GLU A 570 -14.25 -5.46 14.96
N LEU A 571 -13.36 -6.08 14.16
CA LEU A 571 -12.51 -7.18 14.63
C LEU A 571 -11.55 -6.71 15.74
N THR A 572 -10.90 -5.57 15.55
CA THR A 572 -10.00 -4.99 16.55
C THR A 572 -10.76 -4.66 17.85
N ARG A 573 -11.96 -4.07 17.74
CA ARG A 573 -12.81 -3.76 18.89
C ARG A 573 -13.23 -5.02 19.67
N ARG A 574 -13.42 -6.15 18.98
CA ARG A 574 -13.72 -7.47 19.61
C ARG A 574 -12.49 -8.17 20.16
N GLY A 575 -11.30 -7.59 20.06
CA GLY A 575 -10.06 -8.16 20.60
C GLY A 575 -9.37 -9.16 19.67
N TYR A 576 -9.77 -9.27 18.41
CA TYR A 576 -9.03 -10.07 17.45
C TYR A 576 -7.69 -9.40 17.11
N LYS A 577 -6.62 -10.18 17.14
CA LYS A 577 -5.28 -9.68 16.84
C LYS A 577 -5.07 -9.63 15.32
N VAL A 578 -5.54 -8.55 14.69
CA VAL A 578 -5.31 -8.31 13.27
C VAL A 578 -3.86 -7.87 13.08
N VAL A 579 -3.08 -8.62 12.29
CA VAL A 579 -1.66 -8.37 12.02
C VAL A 579 -1.39 -7.88 10.61
N GLY A 580 -2.40 -7.92 9.75
CA GLY A 580 -2.26 -7.44 8.38
C GLY A 580 -3.53 -7.57 7.55
N HIS A 581 -3.47 -6.96 6.39
CA HIS A 581 -4.49 -7.09 5.35
C HIS A 581 -3.87 -6.95 3.96
N VAL A 582 -4.41 -7.64 2.98
CA VAL A 582 -3.91 -7.64 1.60
C VAL A 582 -5.10 -7.49 0.64
N HIS A 583 -5.27 -6.29 0.06
CA HIS A 583 -6.42 -5.92 -0.76
C HIS A 583 -7.75 -6.02 -0.01
N ASP A 584 -8.44 -7.13 -0.14
CA ASP A 584 -9.73 -7.51 0.45
C ASP A 584 -9.62 -8.67 1.45
N GLU A 585 -8.39 -9.13 1.72
CA GLU A 585 -8.04 -10.21 2.65
C GLU A 585 -7.62 -9.65 4.01
N LEU A 586 -8.06 -10.28 5.10
CA LEU A 586 -7.66 -10.02 6.48
C LEU A 586 -6.80 -11.16 7.01
N ILE A 587 -5.75 -10.81 7.76
CA ILE A 587 -4.83 -11.74 8.41
C ILE A 587 -4.95 -11.54 9.92
N VAL A 588 -5.56 -12.51 10.60
CA VAL A 588 -5.75 -12.52 12.06
C VAL A 588 -4.79 -13.55 12.66
N GLU A 589 -3.97 -13.12 13.62
CA GLU A 589 -3.07 -14.03 14.34
C GLU A 589 -3.87 -14.88 15.32
N GLY A 590 -3.66 -16.19 15.27
CA GLY A 590 -4.39 -17.18 16.05
C GLY A 590 -5.29 -18.08 15.19
N THR A 591 -5.77 -19.17 15.80
CA THR A 591 -6.73 -20.08 15.17
C THR A 591 -8.13 -19.74 15.69
N HIS A 592 -8.88 -18.99 14.89
CA HIS A 592 -10.24 -18.53 15.20
C HIS A 592 -11.25 -19.25 14.31
N SER A 593 -12.53 -19.19 14.65
CA SER A 593 -13.59 -19.70 13.77
C SER A 593 -13.64 -18.86 12.49
N ILE A 594 -13.41 -19.50 11.33
CA ILE A 594 -13.53 -18.86 10.02
C ILE A 594 -14.94 -18.30 9.83
N ASP A 595 -15.98 -19.09 10.23
CA ASP A 595 -17.38 -18.67 10.11
C ASP A 595 -17.68 -17.42 10.93
N GLU A 596 -17.12 -17.33 12.15
CA GLU A 596 -17.31 -16.14 13.00
C GLU A 596 -16.63 -14.91 12.39
N VAL A 597 -15.38 -15.03 11.94
CA VAL A 597 -14.66 -13.92 11.29
C VAL A 597 -15.37 -13.52 9.99
N SER A 598 -15.79 -14.48 9.17
CA SER A 598 -16.55 -14.22 7.94
C SER A 598 -17.90 -13.52 8.22
N GLN A 599 -18.61 -13.94 9.27
CA GLN A 599 -19.85 -13.27 9.69
C GLN A 599 -19.62 -11.81 10.10
N ILE A 600 -18.53 -11.54 10.82
CA ILE A 600 -18.17 -10.16 11.19
C ILE A 600 -17.87 -9.34 9.94
N MET A 601 -17.08 -9.89 9.01
CA MET A 601 -16.74 -9.23 7.75
C MET A 601 -17.96 -8.99 6.86
N CYS A 602 -18.89 -9.92 6.80
CA CYS A 602 -20.11 -9.84 5.99
C CYS A 602 -21.27 -9.14 6.70
N SER A 603 -21.09 -8.70 7.96
CA SER A 603 -22.12 -7.94 8.65
C SER A 603 -22.35 -6.61 7.96
N SER A 604 -23.58 -6.36 7.51
CA SER A 604 -23.92 -5.13 6.80
C SER A 604 -23.89 -3.94 7.75
N SER A 605 -23.08 -2.94 7.45
CA SER A 605 -23.24 -1.60 8.01
C SER A 605 -24.54 -0.96 7.49
N PRO A 606 -25.20 -0.06 8.25
CA PRO A 606 -26.45 0.60 7.79
C PRO A 606 -26.32 1.24 6.40
N TRP A 607 -25.13 1.71 6.05
CA TRP A 607 -24.87 2.35 4.75
C TRP A 607 -24.72 1.38 3.58
N SER A 608 -24.45 0.09 3.85
CA SER A 608 -24.25 -0.97 2.84
C SER A 608 -25.45 -1.89 2.67
N GLU A 609 -26.62 -1.46 3.13
CA GLU A 609 -27.87 -2.23 3.00
C GLU A 609 -28.15 -2.64 1.54
N GLY A 610 -28.46 -3.93 1.35
CA GLY A 610 -28.70 -4.53 0.03
C GLY A 610 -27.45 -4.78 -0.79
N LEU A 611 -26.25 -4.72 -0.20
CA LEU A 611 -25.01 -5.20 -0.79
C LEU A 611 -24.79 -6.65 -0.32
N PRO A 612 -24.88 -7.66 -1.21
CA PRO A 612 -24.64 -9.04 -0.86
C PRO A 612 -23.14 -9.27 -0.66
N LEU A 613 -22.70 -9.40 0.58
CA LEU A 613 -21.33 -9.72 0.95
C LEU A 613 -21.16 -11.22 1.16
N ASP A 614 -19.95 -11.71 0.92
CA ASP A 614 -19.55 -13.09 1.15
C ASP A 614 -18.03 -13.14 1.33
N ALA A 615 -17.55 -14.03 2.21
CA ALA A 615 -16.15 -14.17 2.54
C ALA A 615 -15.79 -15.63 2.82
N GLU A 616 -14.65 -16.05 2.32
CA GLU A 616 -14.11 -17.39 2.49
C GLU A 616 -12.76 -17.30 3.21
N GLY A 617 -12.40 -18.33 3.97
CA GLY A 617 -11.16 -18.30 4.74
C GLY A 617 -10.49 -19.66 4.86
N TYR A 618 -9.27 -19.62 5.41
CA TYR A 618 -8.48 -20.80 5.71
C TYR A 618 -7.56 -20.54 6.91
N HIS A 619 -7.07 -21.63 7.51
CA HIS A 619 -6.01 -21.58 8.50
C HIS A 619 -4.67 -21.93 7.86
N CYS A 620 -3.59 -21.32 8.36
CA CYS A 620 -2.24 -21.68 7.96
C CYS A 620 -1.23 -21.40 9.07
N GLY A 621 -0.17 -22.21 9.13
CA GLY A 621 0.95 -22.00 10.04
C GLY A 621 1.94 -20.97 9.50
N ARG A 622 2.05 -20.86 8.17
CA ARG A 622 2.81 -19.85 7.43
C ARG A 622 1.87 -19.16 6.45
N TYR A 623 1.98 -17.83 6.35
CA TYR A 623 1.12 -17.10 5.41
C TYR A 623 1.36 -17.58 3.98
N ARG A 624 0.27 -17.81 3.26
CA ARG A 624 0.27 -18.26 1.86
C ARG A 624 -0.87 -17.60 1.09
N LYS A 625 -0.96 -17.86 -0.18
CA LYS A 625 -2.14 -17.49 -0.96
C LYS A 625 -3.21 -18.57 -0.79
N GLY A 626 -4.47 -18.14 -0.58
CA GLY A 626 -5.64 -19.00 -0.59
C GLY A 626 -5.97 -19.55 -1.97
#